data_25387ca225cd1810f0ea5c682cc364bf
#
_entry.id   25387ca225cd1810f0ea5c682cc364bf
#
_cell.length_a   1.000
_cell.length_b   1.000
_cell.length_c   1.000
_cell.angle_alpha   90.00
_cell.angle_beta   90.00
_cell.angle_gamma   90.00
#
_symmetry.space_group_name_H-M   'P 1'
#
loop_
_entity.id
_entity.type
_entity.pdbx_description
1 polymer ?
#
loop_
_entity_poly.entity_id
_entity_poly.type
_entity_poly.pdbx_seq_one_letter_code
_entity_poly.pdbx_strand_id
1 'polypeptide(L)'
;MRLGTAITLSCIALTASAVPALAQGTPPCSNPNALGLARTVEVDTTGGPGFGFEQYKAHDFLVLKEVVLTFDDGPWPVNTRAVLEALAEHCVKAIFFPIGKHALWHPEILKEVAAAGHTIGGHTWSHANLGGSTKAWPKRVAKKDEPEKSLEAKSIEEIEKGFSAIKLAIGAPPAPFFRFPYLKDPKEAVDYLGTRNIAVFSHDLDSFDFKMRKPEDVVKSVMGKLEKKGKGIVLMHDFQQATAKAVPAILAELKAKGYKVVHMRAKTPLATIAQWDEAAKGEIKGPSGGDKPTSSVVRTIEEAPAQAVTAGAPAPAKK
;
A
#
# COMPACT_ATOMS: atom_id res chain seq x y z
N MET A 1 12.91 67.35 43.90
CA MET A 1 12.56 67.07 42.49
C MET A 1 13.44 65.94 41.96
N ARG A 2 12.89 64.75 41.81
CA ARG A 2 13.59 63.62 41.15
C ARG A 2 12.74 63.22 39.94
N LEU A 3 13.30 63.42 38.74
CA LEU A 3 12.73 62.97 37.48
C LEU A 3 12.95 61.47 37.38
N GLY A 4 11.88 60.69 37.22
CA GLY A 4 11.93 59.28 36.89
C GLY A 4 11.77 59.10 35.39
N THR A 5 12.75 58.49 34.77
CA THR A 5 12.75 58.15 33.35
C THR A 5 12.07 56.80 33.15
N ALA A 6 10.92 56.79 32.48
CA ALA A 6 10.22 55.56 32.11
C ALA A 6 10.83 54.98 30.81
N ILE A 7 11.33 53.75 30.88
CA ILE A 7 11.81 53.00 29.70
C ILE A 7 10.64 52.14 29.21
N THR A 8 10.13 52.48 28.03
CA THR A 8 9.10 51.64 27.34
C THR A 8 9.80 50.55 26.55
N LEU A 9 9.59 49.31 26.96
CA LEU A 9 10.04 48.13 26.21
C LEU A 9 9.03 47.83 25.06
N SER A 10 9.43 48.07 23.81
CA SER A 10 8.64 47.67 22.63
C SER A 10 8.94 46.19 22.31
N CYS A 11 7.95 45.33 22.55
CA CYS A 11 7.96 43.94 22.07
C CYS A 11 7.65 43.91 20.57
N ILE A 12 8.63 43.61 19.76
CA ILE A 12 8.47 43.31 18.32
C ILE A 12 8.00 41.87 18.22
N ALA A 13 6.73 41.66 17.88
CA ALA A 13 6.20 40.35 17.56
C ALA A 13 6.67 39.95 16.15
N LEU A 14 7.58 38.96 16.08
CA LEU A 14 7.92 38.31 14.81
C LEU A 14 6.75 37.40 14.40
N THR A 15 5.97 37.84 13.43
CA THR A 15 5.01 36.98 12.74
C THR A 15 5.77 36.08 11.76
N ALA A 16 5.92 34.80 12.12
CA ALA A 16 6.41 33.78 11.20
C ALA A 16 5.34 33.52 10.13
N SER A 17 5.52 34.06 8.94
CA SER A 17 4.71 33.75 7.77
C SER A 17 5.00 32.30 7.36
N ALA A 18 4.05 31.40 7.59
CA ALA A 18 4.10 30.04 7.04
C ALA A 18 4.00 30.14 5.50
N VAL A 19 5.10 29.91 4.82
CA VAL A 19 5.12 29.76 3.36
C VAL A 19 4.40 28.44 3.06
N PRO A 20 3.31 28.44 2.25
CA PRO A 20 2.71 27.18 1.84
C PRO A 20 3.72 26.36 1.06
N ALA A 21 3.96 25.12 1.49
CA ALA A 21 4.77 24.19 0.74
C ALA A 21 4.06 23.96 -0.61
N LEU A 22 4.64 24.55 -1.66
CA LEU A 22 4.24 24.26 -3.04
C LEU A 22 4.37 22.75 -3.22
N ALA A 23 3.25 22.11 -3.54
CA ALA A 23 3.23 20.71 -3.94
C ALA A 23 4.21 20.56 -5.11
N GLN A 24 5.38 19.96 -4.84
CA GLN A 24 6.34 19.67 -5.89
C GLN A 24 5.65 18.70 -6.85
N GLY A 25 5.33 19.21 -8.03
CA GLY A 25 4.78 18.39 -9.11
C GLY A 25 5.70 17.19 -9.35
N THR A 26 5.13 16.02 -9.56
CA THR A 26 5.89 14.83 -9.92
C THR A 26 6.82 15.19 -11.09
N PRO A 27 8.14 14.91 -11.00
CA PRO A 27 9.05 15.25 -12.09
C PRO A 27 8.54 14.63 -13.40
N PRO A 28 8.71 15.31 -14.52
CA PRO A 28 8.26 14.82 -15.82
C PRO A 28 8.92 13.46 -16.09
N CYS A 29 8.15 12.55 -16.69
CA CYS A 29 8.63 11.24 -17.08
C CYS A 29 9.81 11.34 -18.03
N SER A 30 10.97 10.84 -17.63
CA SER A 30 12.18 10.90 -18.47
C SER A 30 12.18 9.86 -19.59
N ASN A 31 11.38 8.81 -19.49
CA ASN A 31 11.27 7.76 -20.50
C ASN A 31 10.23 8.16 -21.59
N PRO A 32 10.63 8.51 -22.81
CA PRO A 32 9.70 8.89 -23.88
C PRO A 32 8.81 7.74 -24.32
N ASN A 33 9.20 6.51 -23.99
CA ASN A 33 8.46 5.30 -24.27
C ASN A 33 7.59 4.81 -23.10
N ALA A 34 7.50 5.56 -22.00
CA ALA A 34 6.68 5.20 -20.87
C ALA A 34 5.20 5.07 -21.25
N LEU A 35 4.47 4.26 -20.49
CA LEU A 35 3.00 4.20 -20.56
C LEU A 35 2.41 5.53 -20.06
N GLY A 36 2.99 6.06 -19.00
CA GLY A 36 2.55 7.30 -18.37
C GLY A 36 1.27 7.15 -17.56
N LEU A 37 1.02 8.16 -16.73
CA LEU A 37 -0.21 8.27 -15.96
C LEU A 37 -1.20 9.12 -16.76
N ALA A 38 -2.40 8.57 -17.02
CA ALA A 38 -3.42 9.30 -17.78
C ALA A 38 -4.07 10.40 -16.95
N ARG A 39 -4.42 10.07 -15.72
CA ARG A 39 -5.02 11.01 -14.76
C ARG A 39 -4.91 10.45 -13.34
N THR A 40 -5.03 11.35 -12.37
CA THR A 40 -5.25 11.01 -10.97
C THR A 40 -6.67 11.37 -10.59
N VAL A 41 -7.38 10.47 -9.91
CA VAL A 41 -8.69 10.74 -9.33
C VAL A 41 -8.55 10.91 -7.83
N GLU A 42 -9.23 11.91 -7.31
CA GLU A 42 -9.34 12.14 -5.87
C GLU A 42 -10.62 11.47 -5.37
N VAL A 43 -10.51 10.72 -4.27
CA VAL A 43 -11.61 9.98 -3.65
C VAL A 43 -11.98 10.67 -2.35
N ASP A 44 -13.23 11.12 -2.25
CA ASP A 44 -13.85 11.47 -0.98
C ASP A 44 -14.29 10.17 -0.30
N THR A 45 -13.67 9.84 0.82
CA THR A 45 -13.90 8.58 1.53
C THR A 45 -14.98 8.69 2.59
N THR A 46 -15.70 9.81 2.67
CA THR A 46 -16.78 10.02 3.63
C THR A 46 -17.83 8.91 3.53
N GLY A 47 -18.12 8.27 4.64
CA GLY A 47 -19.09 7.17 4.72
C GLY A 47 -18.59 5.83 4.21
N GLY A 48 -17.31 5.72 3.83
CA GLY A 48 -16.72 4.44 3.41
C GLY A 48 -17.21 3.89 2.08
N PRO A 49 -17.09 4.64 0.95
CA PRO A 49 -17.55 4.15 -0.34
C PRO A 49 -16.79 2.88 -0.76
N GLY A 50 -17.47 1.99 -1.48
CA GLY A 50 -16.88 0.76 -2.02
C GLY A 50 -16.51 0.88 -3.49
N PHE A 51 -15.38 0.31 -3.89
CA PHE A 51 -14.85 0.31 -5.25
C PHE A 51 -14.52 -1.11 -5.73
N GLY A 52 -14.72 -1.36 -7.03
CA GLY A 52 -14.47 -2.65 -7.66
C GLY A 52 -15.74 -3.49 -7.83
N PHE A 53 -16.09 -3.75 -9.08
CA PHE A 53 -17.39 -4.31 -9.47
C PHE A 53 -17.62 -5.78 -9.06
N GLU A 54 -16.60 -6.47 -8.59
CA GLU A 54 -16.83 -7.80 -8.03
C GLU A 54 -17.80 -7.75 -6.84
N GLN A 55 -17.65 -6.73 -5.97
CA GLN A 55 -18.48 -6.57 -4.77
C GLN A 55 -19.22 -5.24 -4.71
N TYR A 56 -18.61 -4.12 -5.20
CA TYR A 56 -19.14 -2.77 -5.04
C TYR A 56 -19.41 -2.11 -6.39
N LYS A 57 -20.70 -1.95 -6.74
CA LYS A 57 -21.13 -1.52 -8.07
C LYS A 57 -21.55 -0.04 -8.17
N ALA A 58 -21.43 0.71 -7.08
CA ALA A 58 -21.96 2.07 -7.02
C ALA A 58 -21.11 3.11 -7.78
N HIS A 59 -19.80 2.88 -7.94
CA HIS A 59 -18.87 3.88 -8.44
C HIS A 59 -18.15 3.42 -9.71
N ASP A 60 -18.77 3.66 -10.88
CA ASP A 60 -18.15 3.43 -12.18
C ASP A 60 -17.46 4.70 -12.69
N PHE A 61 -16.21 4.92 -12.25
CA PHE A 61 -15.44 6.12 -12.60
C PHE A 61 -14.43 5.91 -13.71
N LEU A 62 -14.17 4.65 -14.11
CA LEU A 62 -13.25 4.33 -15.20
C LEU A 62 -13.97 4.34 -16.54
N VAL A 63 -13.32 4.89 -17.56
CA VAL A 63 -13.78 4.75 -18.94
C VAL A 63 -13.09 3.59 -19.64
N LEU A 64 -13.57 3.22 -20.82
CA LEU A 64 -13.00 2.12 -21.60
C LEU A 64 -11.49 2.31 -21.79
N LYS A 65 -10.72 1.24 -21.63
CA LYS A 65 -9.25 1.21 -21.67
C LYS A 65 -8.56 1.91 -20.49
N GLU A 66 -9.27 2.26 -19.42
CA GLU A 66 -8.63 2.71 -18.17
C GLU A 66 -8.47 1.57 -17.19
N VAL A 67 -7.31 1.57 -16.50
CA VAL A 67 -6.97 0.58 -15.47
C VAL A 67 -6.41 1.24 -14.23
N VAL A 68 -6.76 0.70 -13.06
CA VAL A 68 -6.09 0.99 -11.79
C VAL A 68 -5.29 -0.25 -11.40
N LEU A 69 -4.00 -0.07 -11.14
CA LEU A 69 -3.13 -1.15 -10.68
C LEU A 69 -3.12 -1.18 -9.16
N THR A 70 -3.36 -2.35 -8.57
CA THR A 70 -3.32 -2.52 -7.12
C THR A 70 -2.50 -3.75 -6.75
N PHE A 71 -1.76 -3.65 -5.63
CA PHE A 71 -0.88 -4.68 -5.12
C PHE A 71 -1.14 -4.92 -3.64
N ASP A 72 -1.37 -6.18 -3.27
CA ASP A 72 -1.66 -6.62 -1.92
C ASP A 72 -0.46 -7.35 -1.29
N ASP A 73 -0.51 -7.52 0.03
CA ASP A 73 0.34 -8.35 0.87
C ASP A 73 1.78 -7.87 1.10
N GLY A 74 2.31 -6.96 0.31
CA GLY A 74 3.65 -6.41 0.53
C GLY A 74 3.80 -5.62 1.85
N PRO A 75 4.93 -4.93 2.05
CA PRO A 75 6.12 -5.00 1.18
C PRO A 75 6.96 -6.26 1.43
N TRP A 76 7.69 -6.69 0.42
CA TRP A 76 8.61 -7.83 0.53
C TRP A 76 9.95 -7.54 -0.18
N PRO A 77 11.09 -7.91 0.42
CA PRO A 77 12.40 -7.71 -0.18
C PRO A 77 12.48 -8.25 -1.60
N VAL A 78 13.31 -7.60 -2.45
CA VAL A 78 13.51 -7.92 -3.88
C VAL A 78 12.26 -7.71 -4.73
N ASN A 79 11.14 -8.37 -4.41
CA ASN A 79 9.98 -8.40 -5.30
C ASN A 79 9.24 -7.06 -5.35
N THR A 80 8.95 -6.43 -4.19
CA THR A 80 8.30 -5.12 -4.16
C THR A 80 9.16 -4.06 -4.86
N ARG A 81 10.50 -4.09 -4.67
CA ARG A 81 11.41 -3.17 -5.37
C ARG A 81 11.40 -3.36 -6.88
N ALA A 82 11.38 -4.62 -7.36
CA ALA A 82 11.27 -4.90 -8.80
C ALA A 82 9.95 -4.37 -9.39
N VAL A 83 8.85 -4.46 -8.63
CA VAL A 83 7.57 -3.82 -9.02
C VAL A 83 7.72 -2.30 -9.08
N LEU A 84 8.34 -1.67 -8.07
CA LEU A 84 8.56 -0.22 -8.04
C LEU A 84 9.43 0.25 -9.21
N GLU A 85 10.50 -0.47 -9.56
CA GLU A 85 11.37 -0.18 -10.70
C GLU A 85 10.56 -0.18 -12.01
N ALA A 86 9.75 -1.21 -12.25
CA ALA A 86 8.91 -1.29 -13.43
C ALA A 86 7.86 -0.16 -13.50
N LEU A 87 7.22 0.15 -12.38
CA LEU A 87 6.26 1.27 -12.31
C LEU A 87 6.95 2.62 -12.56
N ALA A 88 8.17 2.81 -12.04
CA ALA A 88 8.97 4.03 -12.24
C ALA A 88 9.41 4.16 -13.70
N GLU A 89 9.89 3.08 -14.33
CA GLU A 89 10.28 3.06 -15.74
C GLU A 89 9.13 3.49 -16.67
N HIS A 90 7.91 3.07 -16.34
CA HIS A 90 6.72 3.44 -17.09
C HIS A 90 6.02 4.72 -16.58
N CYS A 91 6.57 5.38 -15.55
CA CYS A 91 6.03 6.60 -14.92
C CYS A 91 4.56 6.47 -14.50
N VAL A 92 4.16 5.32 -14.02
CA VAL A 92 2.82 5.04 -13.53
C VAL A 92 2.77 4.92 -12.01
N LYS A 93 1.60 5.10 -11.44
CA LYS A 93 1.34 4.96 -10.01
C LYS A 93 0.31 3.89 -9.76
N ALA A 94 0.39 3.25 -8.59
CA ALA A 94 -0.49 2.19 -8.16
C ALA A 94 -0.99 2.43 -6.73
N ILE A 95 -1.91 1.59 -6.27
CA ILE A 95 -2.30 1.50 -4.88
C ILE A 95 -1.67 0.24 -4.30
N PHE A 96 -1.05 0.35 -3.12
CA PHE A 96 -0.52 -0.77 -2.36
C PHE A 96 -1.36 -0.96 -1.10
N PHE A 97 -1.71 -2.21 -0.81
CA PHE A 97 -2.41 -2.63 0.40
C PHE A 97 -1.50 -3.56 1.22
N PRO A 98 -0.53 -3.01 1.95
CA PRO A 98 0.40 -3.81 2.73
C PRO A 98 -0.25 -4.44 3.96
N ILE A 99 0.24 -5.62 4.34
CA ILE A 99 -0.04 -6.22 5.64
C ILE A 99 0.72 -5.44 6.71
N GLY A 100 0.06 -5.11 7.83
CA GLY A 100 0.68 -4.31 8.90
C GLY A 100 1.97 -4.91 9.46
N LYS A 101 2.04 -6.23 9.64
CA LYS A 101 3.28 -6.93 10.04
C LYS A 101 4.40 -6.74 9.03
N HIS A 102 4.12 -6.91 7.74
CA HIS A 102 5.11 -6.74 6.68
C HIS A 102 5.59 -5.28 6.60
N ALA A 103 4.70 -4.32 6.84
CA ALA A 103 5.07 -2.91 6.94
C ALA A 103 6.10 -2.65 8.03
N LEU A 104 5.97 -3.29 9.20
CA LEU A 104 6.95 -3.16 10.29
C LEU A 104 8.21 -4.01 10.09
N TRP A 105 8.12 -5.10 9.34
CA TRP A 105 9.30 -5.92 9.03
C TRP A 105 10.21 -5.27 8.00
N HIS A 106 9.63 -4.54 7.05
CA HIS A 106 10.34 -3.91 5.93
C HIS A 106 9.94 -2.44 5.76
N PRO A 107 10.09 -1.61 6.82
CA PRO A 107 9.64 -0.23 6.80
C PRO A 107 10.39 0.62 5.76
N GLU A 108 11.64 0.27 5.46
CA GLU A 108 12.45 0.93 4.45
C GLU A 108 11.84 0.78 3.05
N ILE A 109 11.33 -0.42 2.71
CA ILE A 109 10.70 -0.67 1.40
C ILE A 109 9.37 0.08 1.31
N LEU A 110 8.58 0.09 2.38
CA LEU A 110 7.31 0.81 2.37
C LEU A 110 7.52 2.34 2.29
N LYS A 111 8.62 2.87 2.84
CA LYS A 111 9.04 4.27 2.61
C LYS A 111 9.39 4.52 1.15
N GLU A 112 10.05 3.58 0.47
CA GLU A 112 10.32 3.67 -0.97
C GLU A 112 9.02 3.74 -1.77
N VAL A 113 8.00 2.91 -1.43
CA VAL A 113 6.66 2.96 -2.03
C VAL A 113 6.03 4.34 -1.85
N ALA A 114 6.08 4.88 -0.62
CA ALA A 114 5.55 6.22 -0.31
C ALA A 114 6.28 7.33 -1.05
N ALA A 115 7.62 7.31 -1.03
CA ALA A 115 8.48 8.30 -1.69
C ALA A 115 8.30 8.30 -3.21
N ALA A 116 8.01 7.13 -3.80
CA ALA A 116 7.68 7.02 -5.20
C ALA A 116 6.28 7.58 -5.54
N GLY A 117 5.50 8.05 -4.56
CA GLY A 117 4.20 8.69 -4.75
C GLY A 117 3.05 7.74 -5.04
N HIS A 118 3.18 6.47 -4.68
CA HIS A 118 2.08 5.51 -4.72
C HIS A 118 1.12 5.74 -3.55
N THR A 119 -0.13 5.35 -3.72
CA THR A 119 -1.12 5.37 -2.64
C THR A 119 -0.97 4.12 -1.78
N ILE A 120 -0.95 4.28 -0.44
CA ILE A 120 -0.81 3.18 0.50
C ILE A 120 -2.07 3.14 1.36
N GLY A 121 -2.83 2.04 1.24
CA GLY A 121 -3.98 1.69 2.06
C GLY A 121 -3.62 0.66 3.12
N GLY A 122 -4.63 -0.07 3.66
CA GLY A 122 -4.46 -1.12 4.67
C GLY A 122 -5.00 -2.47 4.23
N HIS A 123 -4.39 -3.57 4.75
CA HIS A 123 -4.77 -4.95 4.46
C HIS A 123 -4.74 -5.82 5.74
N THR A 124 -5.29 -5.30 6.82
CA THR A 124 -5.21 -5.81 8.20
C THR A 124 -3.80 -5.83 8.79
N TRP A 125 -3.71 -6.16 10.08
CA TRP A 125 -2.44 -6.32 10.78
C TRP A 125 -1.72 -7.61 10.38
N SER A 126 -2.45 -8.73 10.31
CA SER A 126 -1.86 -10.07 10.15
C SER A 126 -2.40 -10.87 8.98
N HIS A 127 -3.06 -10.24 8.02
CA HIS A 127 -3.80 -10.88 6.93
C HIS A 127 -4.91 -11.81 7.45
N ALA A 128 -5.59 -11.41 8.53
CA ALA A 128 -6.67 -12.19 9.12
C ALA A 128 -7.92 -12.21 8.23
N ASN A 129 -8.55 -13.37 8.11
CA ASN A 129 -9.85 -13.49 7.46
C ASN A 129 -10.97 -12.98 8.40
N LEU A 130 -11.43 -11.75 8.21
CA LEU A 130 -12.42 -11.12 9.06
C LEU A 130 -13.84 -11.72 8.90
N GLY A 131 -14.13 -12.37 7.77
CA GLY A 131 -15.39 -13.07 7.52
C GLY A 131 -15.40 -14.54 7.97
N GLY A 132 -14.31 -15.02 8.56
CA GLY A 132 -14.15 -16.39 8.99
C GLY A 132 -14.44 -16.62 10.48
N SER A 133 -14.56 -17.91 10.86
CA SER A 133 -14.56 -18.28 12.27
C SER A 133 -13.21 -17.87 12.92
N THR A 134 -13.26 -17.46 14.20
CA THR A 134 -12.06 -17.14 15.01
C THR A 134 -11.02 -18.27 15.06
N LYS A 135 -11.41 -19.50 14.71
CA LYS A 135 -10.49 -20.65 14.62
C LYS A 135 -9.47 -20.50 13.50
N ALA A 136 -9.77 -19.70 12.45
CA ALA A 136 -8.85 -19.44 11.33
C ALA A 136 -7.86 -18.29 11.61
N TRP A 137 -8.03 -17.58 12.71
CA TRP A 137 -7.15 -16.48 13.08
C TRP A 137 -5.83 -17.02 13.64
N PRO A 138 -4.70 -16.37 13.38
CA PRO A 138 -3.44 -16.73 14.01
C PRO A 138 -3.67 -16.76 15.52
N LYS A 139 -3.42 -17.92 16.15
CA LYS A 139 -3.54 -18.03 17.60
C LYS A 139 -2.51 -17.11 18.23
N ARG A 140 -2.95 -15.90 18.62
CA ARG A 140 -2.21 -15.15 19.61
C ARG A 140 -2.19 -16.02 20.87
N VAL A 141 -1.01 -16.24 21.44
CA VAL A 141 -0.91 -16.84 22.78
C VAL A 141 -1.64 -15.87 23.72
N ALA A 142 -2.92 -16.15 23.99
CA ALA A 142 -3.69 -15.38 24.94
C ALA A 142 -2.93 -15.42 26.26
N LYS A 143 -2.66 -14.27 26.84
CA LYS A 143 -2.22 -14.22 28.24
C LYS A 143 -3.32 -14.82 29.06
N LYS A 144 -2.98 -15.72 29.98
CA LYS A 144 -3.86 -16.61 30.73
C LYS A 144 -5.08 -15.93 31.40
N ASP A 145 -5.06 -14.60 31.50
CA ASP A 145 -6.04 -13.78 32.23
C ASP A 145 -6.71 -12.68 31.34
N GLU A 146 -6.53 -12.69 30.00
CA GLU A 146 -7.23 -11.75 29.13
C GLU A 146 -8.60 -12.34 28.72
N PRO A 147 -9.71 -11.59 28.90
CA PRO A 147 -11.03 -12.04 28.44
C PRO A 147 -11.01 -12.22 26.91
N GLU A 148 -11.71 -13.24 26.43
CA GLU A 148 -11.81 -13.49 25.00
C GLU A 148 -12.52 -12.30 24.30
N LYS A 149 -11.82 -11.63 23.39
CA LYS A 149 -12.38 -10.53 22.60
C LYS A 149 -13.47 -11.06 21.67
N SER A 150 -14.54 -10.26 21.50
CA SER A 150 -15.55 -10.54 20.47
C SER A 150 -14.91 -10.56 19.07
N LEU A 151 -15.58 -11.17 18.09
CA LEU A 151 -15.13 -11.18 16.69
C LEU A 151 -15.01 -9.76 16.14
N GLU A 152 -15.96 -8.90 16.48
CA GLU A 152 -15.95 -7.48 16.12
C GLU A 152 -14.72 -6.76 16.69
N ALA A 153 -14.44 -6.89 17.99
CA ALA A 153 -13.28 -6.25 18.62
C ALA A 153 -11.94 -6.74 18.01
N LYS A 154 -11.87 -8.01 17.60
CA LYS A 154 -10.70 -8.56 16.90
C LYS A 154 -10.60 -7.98 15.48
N SER A 155 -11.71 -7.80 14.78
CA SER A 155 -11.72 -7.18 13.45
C SER A 155 -11.25 -5.73 13.51
N ILE A 156 -11.74 -4.95 14.49
CA ILE A 156 -11.31 -3.58 14.72
C ILE A 156 -9.80 -3.52 15.03
N GLU A 157 -9.30 -4.41 15.90
CA GLU A 157 -7.86 -4.50 16.20
C GLU A 157 -7.03 -4.78 14.94
N GLU A 158 -7.42 -5.72 14.11
CA GLU A 158 -6.73 -6.07 12.87
C GLU A 158 -6.70 -4.91 11.87
N ILE A 159 -7.80 -4.19 11.74
CA ILE A 159 -7.92 -3.03 10.86
C ILE A 159 -7.04 -1.88 11.38
N GLU A 160 -7.30 -1.42 12.60
CA GLU A 160 -6.68 -0.19 13.13
C GLU A 160 -5.19 -0.38 13.43
N LYS A 161 -4.81 -1.53 14.00
CA LYS A 161 -3.40 -1.84 14.21
C LYS A 161 -2.63 -1.97 12.90
N GLY A 162 -3.29 -2.48 11.84
CA GLY A 162 -2.73 -2.51 10.49
C GLY A 162 -2.41 -1.12 9.98
N PHE A 163 -3.34 -0.18 10.06
CA PHE A 163 -3.11 1.21 9.67
C PHE A 163 -2.06 1.92 10.52
N SER A 164 -2.07 1.69 11.83
CA SER A 164 -1.06 2.24 12.74
C SER A 164 0.35 1.74 12.44
N ALA A 165 0.49 0.46 12.08
CA ALA A 165 1.75 -0.12 11.64
C ALA A 165 2.27 0.52 10.34
N ILE A 166 1.38 0.74 9.38
CA ILE A 166 1.72 1.42 8.12
C ILE A 166 2.18 2.85 8.39
N LYS A 167 1.40 3.63 9.18
CA LYS A 167 1.79 4.98 9.58
C LYS A 167 3.17 5.00 10.23
N LEU A 168 3.43 4.07 11.13
CA LEU A 168 4.71 3.97 11.84
C LEU A 168 5.85 3.64 10.86
N ALA A 169 5.61 2.75 9.90
CA ALA A 169 6.58 2.38 8.90
C ALA A 169 6.95 3.53 7.96
N ILE A 170 5.96 4.25 7.42
CA ILE A 170 6.21 5.32 6.45
C ILE A 170 6.49 6.69 7.09
N GLY A 171 6.17 6.86 8.37
CA GLY A 171 6.32 8.13 9.08
C GLY A 171 5.27 9.19 8.73
N ALA A 172 4.19 8.80 8.04
CA ALA A 172 3.09 9.68 7.61
C ALA A 172 1.75 8.95 7.67
N PRO A 173 0.60 9.66 7.74
CA PRO A 173 -0.70 9.04 7.68
C PRO A 173 -0.92 8.29 6.35
N PRO A 174 -1.43 7.04 6.37
CA PRO A 174 -1.82 6.31 5.16
C PRO A 174 -3.10 6.89 4.53
N ALA A 175 -3.42 6.45 3.32
CA ALA A 175 -4.71 6.71 2.72
C ALA A 175 -5.82 5.91 3.45
N PRO A 176 -7.04 6.48 3.65
CA PRO A 176 -8.18 5.75 4.18
C PRO A 176 -8.77 4.80 3.13
N PHE A 177 -7.96 3.90 2.63
CA PHE A 177 -8.31 2.85 1.69
C PHE A 177 -8.04 1.49 2.34
N PHE A 178 -8.97 0.57 2.24
CA PHE A 178 -8.85 -0.75 2.85
C PHE A 178 -9.27 -1.84 1.88
N ARG A 179 -8.53 -2.94 1.85
CA ARG A 179 -8.93 -4.17 1.18
C ARG A 179 -8.97 -5.32 2.17
N PHE A 180 -10.08 -6.05 2.17
CA PHE A 180 -10.25 -7.20 3.02
C PHE A 180 -9.41 -8.38 2.52
N PRO A 181 -8.65 -9.06 3.40
CA PRO A 181 -8.03 -10.34 3.06
C PRO A 181 -9.06 -11.34 2.55
N TYR A 182 -8.66 -12.12 1.53
CA TYR A 182 -9.54 -13.10 0.87
C TYR A 182 -10.80 -12.49 0.26
N LEU A 183 -10.91 -11.18 0.17
CA LEU A 183 -12.12 -10.45 -0.24
C LEU A 183 -13.34 -10.81 0.63
N LYS A 184 -13.12 -11.13 1.90
CA LYS A 184 -14.16 -11.46 2.88
C LYS A 184 -14.48 -10.21 3.69
N ASP A 185 -15.58 -9.57 3.34
CA ASP A 185 -16.06 -8.28 3.82
C ASP A 185 -17.33 -8.43 4.70
N PRO A 186 -17.19 -8.90 5.95
CA PRO A 186 -18.34 -9.02 6.85
C PRO A 186 -18.97 -7.63 7.07
N LYS A 187 -20.30 -7.62 7.05
CA LYS A 187 -21.08 -6.37 7.12
C LYS A 187 -20.65 -5.48 8.29
N GLU A 188 -20.42 -6.04 9.46
CA GLU A 188 -20.05 -5.32 10.68
C GLU A 188 -18.70 -4.59 10.49
N ALA A 189 -17.74 -5.21 9.81
CA ALA A 189 -16.45 -4.58 9.53
C ALA A 189 -16.58 -3.52 8.43
N VAL A 190 -17.43 -3.73 7.43
CA VAL A 190 -17.73 -2.70 6.41
C VAL A 190 -18.41 -1.49 7.05
N ASP A 191 -19.41 -1.71 7.90
CA ASP A 191 -20.10 -0.65 8.64
C ASP A 191 -19.11 0.14 9.52
N TYR A 192 -18.21 -0.57 10.21
CA TYR A 192 -17.14 0.06 10.99
C TYR A 192 -16.24 0.95 10.11
N LEU A 193 -15.76 0.45 8.97
CA LEU A 193 -14.96 1.24 8.03
C LEU A 193 -15.71 2.49 7.56
N GLY A 194 -17.02 2.38 7.33
CA GLY A 194 -17.89 3.52 7.02
C GLY A 194 -17.87 4.60 8.08
N THR A 195 -17.96 4.24 9.38
CA THR A 195 -17.87 5.19 10.51
C THR A 195 -16.51 5.88 10.60
N ARG A 196 -15.46 5.22 10.09
CA ARG A 196 -14.10 5.72 10.05
C ARG A 196 -13.78 6.52 8.77
N ASN A 197 -14.73 6.67 7.85
CA ASN A 197 -14.54 7.25 6.53
C ASN A 197 -13.42 6.56 5.73
N ILE A 198 -13.38 5.23 5.81
CA ILE A 198 -12.41 4.40 5.10
C ILE A 198 -13.11 3.73 3.92
N ALA A 199 -12.65 4.00 2.70
CA ALA A 199 -13.16 3.38 1.49
C ALA A 199 -12.73 1.91 1.40
N VAL A 200 -13.65 1.04 0.94
CA VAL A 200 -13.41 -0.39 0.77
C VAL A 200 -13.08 -0.71 -0.69
N PHE A 201 -12.00 -1.44 -0.90
CA PHE A 201 -11.59 -1.85 -2.24
C PHE A 201 -11.79 -3.36 -2.45
N SER A 202 -12.61 -3.70 -3.43
CA SER A 202 -12.58 -4.98 -4.13
C SER A 202 -11.73 -4.82 -5.40
N HIS A 203 -12.06 -5.53 -6.44
CA HIS A 203 -11.42 -5.48 -7.75
C HIS A 203 -12.46 -5.63 -8.88
N ASP A 204 -12.02 -5.37 -10.11
CA ASP A 204 -12.73 -5.76 -11.31
C ASP A 204 -12.14 -7.04 -11.92
N LEU A 205 -10.83 -7.21 -11.74
CA LEU A 205 -10.07 -8.35 -12.25
C LEU A 205 -9.10 -8.87 -11.18
N ASP A 206 -9.27 -10.13 -10.79
CA ASP A 206 -8.27 -10.85 -10.02
C ASP A 206 -7.27 -11.49 -11.00
N SER A 207 -5.99 -11.20 -10.85
CA SER A 207 -4.93 -11.82 -11.66
C SER A 207 -4.80 -13.31 -11.38
N PHE A 208 -5.15 -13.77 -10.18
CA PHE A 208 -4.82 -15.09 -9.64
C PHE A 208 -3.32 -15.42 -9.66
N ASP A 209 -2.46 -14.39 -9.59
CA ASP A 209 -1.00 -14.51 -9.63
C ASP A 209 -0.45 -15.38 -8.50
N PHE A 210 -1.10 -15.41 -7.35
CA PHE A 210 -0.77 -16.28 -6.22
C PHE A 210 -0.84 -17.78 -6.54
N LYS A 211 -1.50 -18.17 -7.64
CA LYS A 211 -1.54 -19.56 -8.14
C LYS A 211 -0.48 -19.84 -9.20
N MET A 212 0.23 -18.80 -9.65
CA MET A 212 1.11 -18.87 -10.81
C MET A 212 2.59 -18.83 -10.41
N ARG A 213 3.41 -19.58 -11.13
CA ARG A 213 4.85 -19.61 -10.93
C ARG A 213 5.61 -18.93 -12.08
N LYS A 214 4.97 -18.82 -13.24
CA LYS A 214 5.56 -18.29 -14.46
C LYS A 214 5.03 -16.87 -14.70
N PRO A 215 5.90 -15.89 -14.94
CA PRO A 215 5.48 -14.52 -15.25
C PRO A 215 4.53 -14.45 -16.45
N GLU A 216 4.75 -15.28 -17.47
CA GLU A 216 3.95 -15.31 -18.70
C GLU A 216 2.50 -15.67 -18.42
N ASP A 217 2.24 -16.55 -17.44
CA ASP A 217 0.88 -16.93 -17.03
C ASP A 217 0.17 -15.76 -16.35
N VAL A 218 0.90 -14.96 -15.54
CA VAL A 218 0.38 -13.75 -14.91
C VAL A 218 0.00 -12.70 -15.98
N VAL A 219 0.91 -12.44 -16.94
CA VAL A 219 0.64 -11.53 -18.07
C VAL A 219 -0.61 -11.97 -18.81
N LYS A 220 -0.68 -13.23 -19.22
CA LYS A 220 -1.82 -13.80 -19.94
C LYS A 220 -3.13 -13.65 -19.14
N SER A 221 -3.08 -13.90 -17.83
CA SER A 221 -4.26 -13.78 -16.97
C SER A 221 -4.77 -12.34 -16.90
N VAL A 222 -3.88 -11.39 -16.61
CA VAL A 222 -4.24 -9.97 -16.51
C VAL A 222 -4.76 -9.46 -17.84
N MET A 223 -3.98 -9.60 -18.90
CA MET A 223 -4.32 -9.04 -20.20
C MET A 223 -5.56 -9.68 -20.82
N GLY A 224 -5.70 -10.99 -20.73
CA GLY A 224 -6.87 -11.69 -21.27
C GLY A 224 -8.19 -11.32 -20.55
N LYS A 225 -8.12 -11.00 -19.24
CA LYS A 225 -9.29 -10.51 -18.50
C LYS A 225 -9.59 -9.04 -18.82
N LEU A 226 -8.55 -8.20 -18.92
CA LEU A 226 -8.70 -6.80 -19.33
C LEU A 226 -9.31 -6.68 -20.74
N GLU A 227 -8.90 -7.50 -21.68
CA GLU A 227 -9.49 -7.51 -23.03
C GLU A 227 -10.97 -7.83 -23.00
N LYS A 228 -11.41 -8.75 -22.15
CA LYS A 228 -12.83 -9.10 -22.01
C LYS A 228 -13.63 -8.02 -21.30
N LYS A 229 -13.10 -7.37 -20.28
CA LYS A 229 -13.80 -6.35 -19.48
C LYS A 229 -13.62 -4.94 -20.02
N GLY A 230 -12.53 -4.68 -20.72
CA GLY A 230 -12.22 -3.39 -21.34
C GLY A 230 -11.63 -2.35 -20.40
N LYS A 231 -11.84 -2.47 -19.09
CA LYS A 231 -11.36 -1.55 -18.05
C LYS A 231 -11.39 -2.23 -16.70
N GLY A 232 -10.77 -1.63 -15.65
CA GLY A 232 -10.99 -2.07 -14.27
C GLY A 232 -9.85 -1.88 -13.31
N ILE A 233 -10.15 -2.17 -12.04
CA ILE A 233 -9.21 -2.26 -10.93
C ILE A 233 -8.62 -3.66 -10.95
N VAL A 234 -7.30 -3.76 -11.13
CA VAL A 234 -6.55 -5.03 -11.22
C VAL A 234 -5.96 -5.38 -9.86
N LEU A 235 -6.28 -6.58 -9.36
CA LEU A 235 -5.70 -7.13 -8.14
C LEU A 235 -4.50 -8.00 -8.49
N MET A 236 -3.35 -7.69 -7.91
CA MET A 236 -2.08 -8.42 -7.96
C MET A 236 -1.43 -8.43 -6.58
N HIS A 237 -0.31 -9.16 -6.42
CA HIS A 237 0.42 -9.25 -5.17
C HIS A 237 1.92 -8.97 -5.41
N ASP A 238 2.43 -7.85 -4.88
CA ASP A 238 3.80 -7.36 -5.17
C ASP A 238 4.91 -8.20 -4.51
N PHE A 239 4.58 -8.98 -3.50
CA PHE A 239 5.53 -9.89 -2.87
C PHE A 239 5.76 -11.19 -3.66
N GLN A 240 4.93 -11.49 -4.66
CA GLN A 240 5.06 -12.68 -5.54
C GLN A 240 6.14 -12.47 -6.60
N GLN A 241 7.10 -13.40 -6.68
CA GLN A 241 8.18 -13.32 -7.67
C GLN A 241 7.67 -13.36 -9.11
N ALA A 242 6.66 -14.19 -9.38
CA ALA A 242 6.08 -14.28 -10.72
C ALA A 242 5.46 -12.95 -11.14
N THR A 243 4.75 -12.27 -10.22
CA THR A 243 4.16 -10.96 -10.45
C THR A 243 5.23 -9.90 -10.65
N ALA A 244 6.23 -9.84 -9.77
CA ALA A 244 7.33 -8.88 -9.89
C ALA A 244 8.02 -8.96 -11.26
N LYS A 245 8.23 -10.18 -11.78
CA LYS A 245 8.80 -10.40 -13.11
C LYS A 245 7.80 -10.14 -14.25
N ALA A 246 6.50 -10.23 -14.00
CA ALA A 246 5.45 -10.02 -15.01
C ALA A 246 5.12 -8.54 -15.23
N VAL A 247 5.26 -7.70 -14.20
CA VAL A 247 4.84 -6.28 -14.25
C VAL A 247 5.44 -5.52 -15.42
N PRO A 248 6.74 -5.62 -15.77
CA PRO A 248 7.30 -4.95 -16.95
C PRO A 248 6.55 -5.29 -18.24
N ALA A 249 6.28 -6.58 -18.46
CA ALA A 249 5.56 -7.06 -19.65
C ALA A 249 4.08 -6.62 -19.63
N ILE A 250 3.43 -6.65 -18.48
CA ILE A 250 2.04 -6.13 -18.33
C ILE A 250 1.99 -4.66 -18.74
N LEU A 251 2.91 -3.82 -18.24
CA LEU A 251 2.95 -2.38 -18.56
C LEU A 251 3.23 -2.13 -20.04
N ALA A 252 4.13 -2.91 -20.65
CA ALA A 252 4.39 -2.84 -22.08
C ALA A 252 3.16 -3.24 -22.92
N GLU A 253 2.45 -4.31 -22.54
CA GLU A 253 1.25 -4.74 -23.23
C GLU A 253 0.08 -3.77 -23.03
N LEU A 254 -0.08 -3.20 -21.83
CA LEU A 254 -1.07 -2.14 -21.59
C LEU A 254 -0.86 -0.99 -22.56
N LYS A 255 0.39 -0.53 -22.71
CA LYS A 255 0.74 0.52 -23.67
C LYS A 255 0.42 0.10 -25.11
N ALA A 256 0.90 -1.07 -25.54
CA ALA A 256 0.71 -1.56 -26.90
C ALA A 256 -0.78 -1.70 -27.29
N LYS A 257 -1.62 -2.06 -26.32
CA LYS A 257 -3.07 -2.22 -26.50
C LYS A 257 -3.89 -0.95 -26.22
N GLY A 258 -3.24 0.19 -25.99
CA GLY A 258 -3.86 1.50 -25.78
C GLY A 258 -4.59 1.66 -24.45
N TYR A 259 -4.24 0.88 -23.44
CA TYR A 259 -4.73 1.11 -22.07
C TYR A 259 -4.03 2.32 -21.44
N LYS A 260 -4.70 2.92 -20.47
CA LYS A 260 -4.26 4.10 -19.73
C LYS A 260 -4.33 3.82 -18.24
N VAL A 261 -3.28 4.15 -17.50
CA VAL A 261 -3.27 3.97 -16.05
C VAL A 261 -3.89 5.18 -15.37
N VAL A 262 -4.82 4.91 -14.45
CA VAL A 262 -5.45 5.90 -13.57
C VAL A 262 -4.93 5.67 -12.16
N HIS A 263 -4.49 6.72 -11.50
CA HIS A 263 -4.10 6.68 -10.10
C HIS A 263 -5.24 7.19 -9.21
N MET A 264 -5.47 6.55 -8.08
CA MET A 264 -6.46 6.99 -7.08
C MET A 264 -5.74 7.50 -5.84
N ARG A 265 -6.15 8.66 -5.34
CA ARG A 265 -5.67 9.26 -4.10
C ARG A 265 -6.84 9.61 -3.22
N ALA A 266 -6.67 9.52 -1.92
CA ALA A 266 -7.68 10.04 -1.00
C ALA A 266 -7.59 11.56 -0.89
N LYS A 267 -8.74 12.21 -0.73
CA LYS A 267 -8.87 13.65 -0.48
C LYS A 267 -8.22 14.06 0.84
N THR A 268 -8.39 13.23 1.86
CA THR A 268 -7.80 13.42 3.18
C THR A 268 -7.07 12.16 3.64
N PRO A 269 -5.92 12.28 4.32
CA PRO A 269 -5.25 11.13 4.90
C PRO A 269 -6.03 10.58 6.10
N LEU A 270 -5.78 9.30 6.45
CA LEU A 270 -6.41 8.65 7.59
C LEU A 270 -5.81 9.13 8.91
N ALA A 271 -6.66 9.62 9.82
CA ALA A 271 -6.27 9.79 11.21
C ALA A 271 -6.30 8.43 11.93
N THR A 272 -5.13 7.93 12.33
CA THR A 272 -5.02 6.69 13.12
C THR A 272 -5.44 6.92 14.59
N ILE A 273 -5.74 5.86 15.30
CA ILE A 273 -6.18 5.90 16.70
C ILE A 273 -4.97 5.68 17.62
N ALA A 274 -4.75 6.62 18.58
CA ALA A 274 -3.55 6.64 19.43
C ALA A 274 -3.27 5.32 20.17
N GLN A 275 -4.29 4.65 20.68
CA GLN A 275 -4.12 3.36 21.36
C GLN A 275 -3.51 2.27 20.44
N TRP A 276 -3.85 2.30 19.15
CA TRP A 276 -3.31 1.35 18.18
C TRP A 276 -1.94 1.76 17.67
N ASP A 277 -1.65 3.07 17.65
CA ASP A 277 -0.30 3.57 17.38
C ASP A 277 0.69 3.07 18.45
N GLU A 278 0.30 3.11 19.73
CA GLU A 278 1.13 2.56 20.81
C GLU A 278 1.23 1.02 20.75
N ALA A 279 0.12 0.34 20.44
CA ALA A 279 0.14 -1.11 20.26
C ALA A 279 1.07 -1.55 19.11
N ALA A 280 1.08 -0.83 18.01
CA ALA A 280 1.96 -1.11 16.87
C ALA A 280 3.44 -0.86 17.21
N LYS A 281 3.77 0.18 17.97
CA LYS A 281 5.16 0.43 18.44
C LYS A 281 5.73 -0.74 19.22
N GLY A 282 4.92 -1.40 20.05
CA GLY A 282 5.32 -2.58 20.81
C GLY A 282 5.70 -3.81 19.97
N GLU A 283 5.32 -3.79 18.68
CA GLU A 283 5.55 -4.89 17.74
C GLU A 283 6.76 -4.68 16.82
N ILE A 284 7.52 -3.61 16.99
CA ILE A 284 8.71 -3.34 16.18
C ILE A 284 9.77 -4.43 16.49
N LYS A 285 9.59 -5.56 15.84
CA LYS A 285 10.55 -6.67 15.82
C LYS A 285 10.67 -7.08 14.37
N GLY A 286 11.90 -7.08 13.86
CA GLY A 286 12.16 -7.65 12.53
C GLY A 286 11.66 -9.09 12.43
N PRO A 287 11.49 -9.63 11.22
CA PRO A 287 11.12 -11.03 11.03
C PRO A 287 12.16 -11.90 11.74
N SER A 288 11.70 -12.83 12.56
CA SER A 288 12.58 -13.89 13.07
C SER A 288 12.92 -14.81 11.90
N GLY A 289 14.13 -15.37 11.90
CA GLY A 289 14.70 -16.16 10.78
C GLY A 289 13.92 -17.42 10.35
N GLY A 290 12.63 -17.44 10.49
CA GLY A 290 11.71 -18.49 10.06
C GLY A 290 10.31 -17.96 9.75
N ASP A 291 10.09 -16.66 9.91
CA ASP A 291 8.79 -16.05 9.67
C ASP A 291 8.50 -16.04 8.17
N LYS A 292 7.35 -16.59 7.83
CA LYS A 292 6.83 -16.61 6.47
C LYS A 292 5.77 -15.51 6.33
N PRO A 293 5.49 -15.06 5.10
CA PRO A 293 4.34 -14.20 4.86
C PRO A 293 3.09 -14.77 5.54
N THR A 294 2.31 -13.89 6.20
CA THR A 294 1.16 -14.30 7.02
C THR A 294 -0.06 -14.73 6.20
N SER A 295 -0.04 -14.55 4.89
CA SER A 295 -1.09 -14.97 3.99
C SER A 295 -1.04 -16.48 3.73
N SER A 296 -2.16 -17.18 3.90
CA SER A 296 -2.27 -18.60 3.56
C SER A 296 -2.26 -18.85 2.04
N VAL A 297 -2.45 -17.79 1.25
CA VAL A 297 -2.47 -17.83 -0.22
C VAL A 297 -1.06 -17.70 -0.76
N VAL A 298 -0.11 -17.24 0.05
CA VAL A 298 1.26 -16.92 -0.31
C VAL A 298 2.15 -18.15 -0.21
N ARG A 299 2.88 -18.42 -1.29
CA ARG A 299 4.00 -19.36 -1.25
C ARG A 299 5.27 -18.59 -0.95
N THR A 300 5.96 -18.96 0.13
CA THR A 300 7.31 -18.44 0.41
C THR A 300 8.22 -18.73 -0.76
N ILE A 301 8.81 -17.69 -1.32
CA ILE A 301 9.88 -17.79 -2.30
C ILE A 301 11.16 -17.62 -1.50
N GLU A 302 12.04 -18.61 -1.50
CA GLU A 302 13.38 -18.46 -0.95
C GLU A 302 14.12 -17.39 -1.75
N GLU A 303 14.58 -16.37 -1.07
CA GLU A 303 15.43 -15.35 -1.68
C GLU A 303 16.80 -15.98 -1.95
N ALA A 304 17.30 -15.85 -3.18
CA ALA A 304 18.70 -16.08 -3.42
C ALA A 304 19.50 -15.06 -2.57
N PRO A 305 20.56 -15.48 -1.85
CA PRO A 305 21.36 -14.55 -1.06
C PRO A 305 21.83 -13.43 -1.99
N ALA A 306 21.67 -12.18 -1.51
CA ALA A 306 22.13 -11.00 -2.24
C ALA A 306 23.60 -11.23 -2.63
N GLN A 307 23.88 -11.28 -3.94
CA GLN A 307 25.25 -11.36 -4.40
C GLN A 307 25.95 -10.08 -3.91
N ALA A 308 26.89 -10.24 -2.99
CA ALA A 308 27.75 -9.14 -2.58
C ALA A 308 28.38 -8.58 -3.85
N VAL A 309 28.04 -7.33 -4.19
CA VAL A 309 28.73 -6.59 -5.24
C VAL A 309 30.15 -6.40 -4.72
N THR A 310 31.05 -7.30 -5.12
CA THR A 310 32.47 -7.12 -4.88
C THR A 310 32.88 -5.91 -5.70
N ALA A 311 33.09 -4.78 -5.01
CA ALA A 311 33.72 -3.61 -5.62
C ALA A 311 35.04 -4.09 -6.25
N GLY A 312 35.12 -4.05 -7.58
CA GLY A 312 36.30 -4.45 -8.30
C GLY A 312 37.51 -3.68 -7.81
N ALA A 313 38.53 -4.42 -7.38
CA ALA A 313 39.82 -3.83 -7.03
C ALA A 313 40.38 -3.07 -8.24
N PRO A 314 40.99 -1.89 -8.07
CA PRO A 314 41.59 -1.16 -9.18
C PRO A 314 42.76 -1.95 -9.76
N ALA A 315 42.78 -2.03 -11.09
CA ALA A 315 43.84 -2.69 -11.82
C ALA A 315 45.23 -2.06 -11.52
N PRO A 316 46.29 -2.88 -11.37
CA PRO A 316 47.63 -2.35 -11.10
C PRO A 316 48.15 -1.54 -12.31
N ALA A 317 48.69 -0.35 -12.05
CA ALA A 317 49.34 0.49 -13.02
C ALA A 317 50.54 -0.25 -13.65
N LYS A 318 50.57 -0.37 -14.98
CA LYS A 318 51.75 -0.84 -15.72
C LYS A 318 52.84 0.24 -15.60
N LYS A 319 54.05 -0.22 -15.16
CA LYS A 319 55.30 0.50 -15.31
C LYS A 319 55.80 0.42 -16.78
#